data_b9446eeb32ec8b6f3f211ee2bc11aa70
#
_entry.id   b9446eeb32ec8b6f3f211ee2bc11aa70
#
_cell.length_a   1.000
_cell.length_b   1.000
_cell.length_c   1.000
_cell.angle_alpha   90.00
_cell.angle_beta   90.00
_cell.angle_gamma   90.00
#
_symmetry.space_group_name_H-M   'P 1'
#
loop_
_entity.id
_entity.type
_entity.pdbx_description
1 polymer ?
#
loop_
_entity_poly.entity_id
_entity_poly.type
_entity_poly.pdbx_seq_one_letter_code
_entity_poly.pdbx_strand_id
1 'polypeptide(L)'
;MWVGPSLYREYSPVLAPPVEDLNFPNWRNYREFGGGMITDWGAHMFDIAQWALGMDESGPVEFNPPSTPAVIGLQMKYKNGVVLNHSHWGNKCEGVQFIGTKGKIEVSRDYLRSDPAQIVETEIKPTDKHLYKSENHYQDWIDAIKKRTRPISDVETGHRTASLCNIANIAYELQRPLKWDPKLEKFIGDAAANMMLSRAYRGKWNFLDF
;
A
#
# COMPACT_ATOMS: atom_id res chain seq x y z
N MET A 1 4.25 27.38 2.34
CA MET A 1 3.91 26.47 1.22
C MET A 1 4.38 25.05 1.47
N TRP A 2 5.62 24.79 1.87
CA TRP A 2 6.18 23.44 2.07
C TRP A 2 5.35 22.52 3.00
N VAL A 3 4.82 23.05 4.11
CA VAL A 3 3.98 22.28 5.06
C VAL A 3 2.61 21.91 4.49
N GLY A 4 2.20 22.50 3.37
CA GLY A 4 0.92 22.23 2.73
C GLY A 4 -0.30 22.42 3.65
N PRO A 5 -1.31 21.54 3.57
CA PRO A 5 -2.53 21.63 4.35
C PRO A 5 -2.36 21.16 5.82
N SER A 6 -1.21 20.58 6.18
CA SER A 6 -0.97 20.13 7.55
C SER A 6 -0.91 21.30 8.54
N LEU A 7 -0.98 21.02 9.83
CA LEU A 7 -0.82 22.03 10.87
C LEU A 7 0.52 22.72 10.70
N TYR A 8 0.55 24.05 10.95
CA TYR A 8 1.76 24.82 10.83
C TYR A 8 2.84 24.27 11.76
N ARG A 9 4.04 24.22 11.22
CA ARG A 9 5.23 23.76 11.93
C ARG A 9 6.41 24.57 11.44
N GLU A 10 7.25 25.01 12.35
CA GLU A 10 8.53 25.65 12.01
C GLU A 10 9.43 24.68 11.25
N TYR A 11 10.36 25.24 10.49
CA TYR A 11 11.35 24.43 9.80
C TYR A 11 12.14 23.58 10.79
N SER A 12 12.35 22.33 10.43
CA SER A 12 13.18 21.40 11.19
C SER A 12 14.08 20.61 10.23
N PRO A 13 15.40 20.67 10.40
CA PRO A 13 16.33 19.90 9.59
C PRO A 13 16.18 18.38 9.82
N VAL A 14 15.59 17.96 10.93
CA VAL A 14 15.25 16.54 11.16
C VAL A 14 14.14 16.09 10.24
N LEU A 15 13.13 16.94 10.02
CA LEU A 15 12.00 16.61 9.14
C LEU A 15 12.38 16.75 7.66
N ALA A 16 13.06 17.81 7.33
CA ALA A 16 13.48 18.15 5.96
C ALA A 16 14.93 18.64 5.98
N PRO A 17 15.91 17.73 5.95
CA PRO A 17 17.32 18.11 5.92
C PRO A 17 17.63 18.95 4.69
N PRO A 18 18.67 19.80 4.73
CA PRO A 18 19.19 20.48 3.55
C PRO A 18 19.47 19.49 2.41
N VAL A 19 19.28 19.92 1.18
CA VAL A 19 19.45 19.06 -0.01
C VAL A 19 20.88 18.52 -0.10
N GLU A 20 21.83 19.30 0.38
CA GLU A 20 23.26 18.97 0.39
C GLU A 20 23.61 17.82 1.32
N ASP A 21 22.79 17.55 2.33
CA ASP A 21 23.06 16.51 3.32
C ASP A 21 22.86 15.10 2.76
N LEU A 22 22.22 14.94 1.61
CA LEU A 22 21.88 13.66 0.98
C LEU A 22 21.11 12.69 1.90
N ASN A 23 20.65 13.16 3.04
CA ASN A 23 19.87 12.38 3.99
C ASN A 23 18.42 12.25 3.52
N PHE A 24 17.87 11.07 3.67
CA PHE A 24 16.47 10.86 3.33
C PHE A 24 15.57 11.60 4.35
N PRO A 25 14.63 12.45 3.90
CA PRO A 25 13.86 13.30 4.80
C PRO A 25 12.94 12.50 5.72
N ASN A 26 12.96 12.80 7.02
CA ASN A 26 12.19 12.09 8.04
C ASN A 26 10.70 12.46 8.07
N TRP A 27 10.23 13.50 7.36
CA TRP A 27 8.81 13.85 7.29
C TRP A 27 7.92 12.65 6.91
N ARG A 28 8.44 11.72 6.13
CA ARG A 28 7.73 10.50 5.69
C ARG A 28 7.27 9.61 6.85
N ASN A 29 7.97 9.68 7.99
CA ASN A 29 7.66 8.88 9.18
C ASN A 29 6.60 9.52 10.08
N TYR A 30 6.21 10.76 9.80
CA TYR A 30 5.25 11.49 10.60
C TYR A 30 3.86 11.41 9.98
N ARG A 31 2.86 11.13 10.81
CA ARG A 31 1.47 10.97 10.40
C ARG A 31 0.94 12.19 9.63
N GLU A 32 1.31 13.39 10.05
CA GLU A 32 0.85 14.64 9.45
C GLU A 32 1.32 14.83 8.00
N PHE A 33 2.41 14.20 7.61
CA PHE A 33 3.05 14.41 6.31
C PHE A 33 3.09 13.15 5.43
N GLY A 34 3.38 12.00 6.02
CA GLY A 34 3.56 10.75 5.30
C GLY A 34 2.61 9.65 5.74
N GLY A 35 2.87 9.02 6.84
CA GLY A 35 2.13 7.87 7.36
C GLY A 35 3.04 6.70 7.73
N GLY A 36 4.36 6.95 7.74
CA GLY A 36 5.37 5.99 8.14
C GLY A 36 5.66 4.93 7.09
N MET A 37 6.38 3.90 7.50
CA MET A 37 6.89 2.85 6.60
C MET A 37 5.77 2.04 5.93
N ILE A 38 4.59 1.96 6.54
CA ILE A 38 3.47 1.21 5.95
C ILE A 38 2.90 1.91 4.70
N THR A 39 2.94 3.24 4.65
CA THR A 39 2.52 4.03 3.47
C THR A 39 3.66 4.29 2.50
N ASP A 40 4.89 4.09 2.92
CA ASP A 40 6.08 4.24 2.13
C ASP A 40 6.48 2.90 1.49
N TRP A 41 7.35 2.13 2.11
CA TRP A 41 7.76 0.81 1.61
C TRP A 41 6.62 -0.21 1.58
N GLY A 42 5.69 -0.12 2.55
CA GLY A 42 4.50 -0.96 2.57
C GLY A 42 3.67 -0.83 1.29
N ALA A 43 3.57 0.37 0.71
CA ALA A 43 2.85 0.56 -0.55
C ALA A 43 3.43 -0.30 -1.68
N HIS A 44 4.75 -0.41 -1.81
CA HIS A 44 5.37 -1.28 -2.81
C HIS A 44 5.04 -2.76 -2.61
N MET A 45 5.06 -3.23 -1.36
CA MET A 45 4.85 -4.64 -1.05
C MET A 45 3.37 -5.03 -1.11
N PHE A 46 2.49 -4.18 -0.61
CA PHE A 46 1.05 -4.41 -0.69
C PHE A 46 0.52 -4.33 -2.11
N ASP A 47 1.12 -3.49 -2.96
CA ASP A 47 0.79 -3.43 -4.38
C ASP A 47 1.07 -4.76 -5.09
N ILE A 48 2.22 -5.37 -4.84
CA ILE A 48 2.55 -6.71 -5.35
C ILE A 48 1.50 -7.73 -4.90
N ALA A 49 1.07 -7.67 -3.63
CA ALA A 49 0.06 -8.58 -3.11
C ALA A 49 -1.31 -8.34 -3.77
N GLN A 50 -1.77 -7.09 -3.85
CA GLN A 50 -3.02 -6.69 -4.50
C GLN A 50 -3.06 -7.16 -5.96
N TRP A 51 -1.99 -6.89 -6.70
CA TRP A 51 -1.85 -7.26 -8.11
C TRP A 51 -1.93 -8.78 -8.31
N ALA A 52 -1.15 -9.55 -7.55
CA ALA A 52 -1.16 -11.02 -7.64
C ALA A 52 -2.52 -11.63 -7.26
N LEU A 53 -3.25 -11.00 -6.36
CA LEU A 53 -4.60 -11.41 -5.96
C LEU A 53 -5.70 -10.94 -6.94
N GLY A 54 -5.38 -10.08 -7.90
CA GLY A 54 -6.35 -9.46 -8.81
C GLY A 54 -7.28 -8.49 -8.08
N MET A 55 -6.76 -7.73 -7.11
CA MET A 55 -7.52 -6.82 -6.24
C MET A 55 -7.27 -5.34 -6.56
N ASP A 56 -6.80 -5.03 -7.76
CA ASP A 56 -6.48 -3.67 -8.19
C ASP A 56 -7.68 -2.70 -8.17
N GLU A 57 -8.91 -3.22 -8.18
CA GLU A 57 -10.15 -2.43 -8.07
C GLU A 57 -10.88 -2.65 -6.74
N SER A 58 -10.22 -3.23 -5.73
CA SER A 58 -10.82 -3.58 -4.46
C SER A 58 -9.78 -3.56 -3.33
N GLY A 59 -10.07 -4.26 -2.23
CA GLY A 59 -9.15 -4.38 -1.11
C GLY A 59 -9.67 -5.31 -0.02
N PRO A 60 -8.96 -5.42 1.10
CA PRO A 60 -9.42 -6.15 2.27
C PRO A 60 -10.71 -5.56 2.83
N VAL A 61 -11.53 -6.42 3.42
CA VAL A 61 -12.82 -6.05 4.05
C VAL A 61 -12.78 -6.09 5.57
N GLU A 62 -11.73 -6.69 6.15
CA GLU A 62 -11.50 -6.70 7.60
C GLU A 62 -10.02 -6.41 7.88
N PHE A 63 -9.79 -5.62 8.94
CA PHE A 63 -8.47 -5.25 9.43
C PHE A 63 -8.39 -5.57 10.92
N ASN A 64 -7.56 -6.53 11.29
CA ASN A 64 -7.45 -7.06 12.64
C ASN A 64 -6.02 -6.77 13.18
N PRO A 65 -5.83 -5.72 13.98
CA PRO A 65 -4.53 -5.44 14.59
C PRO A 65 -4.18 -6.50 15.63
N PRO A 66 -2.88 -6.65 15.99
CA PRO A 66 -2.47 -7.54 17.06
C PRO A 66 -3.10 -7.14 18.40
N SER A 67 -3.27 -8.08 19.31
CA SER A 67 -3.86 -7.87 20.62
C SER A 67 -3.05 -6.98 21.55
N THR A 68 -1.77 -6.82 21.28
CA THR A 68 -0.85 -5.90 21.97
C THR A 68 -0.37 -4.84 21.00
N PRO A 69 -0.23 -3.56 21.42
CA PRO A 69 0.26 -2.51 20.56
C PRO A 69 1.60 -2.88 19.91
N ALA A 70 1.62 -2.90 18.58
CA ALA A 70 2.79 -3.22 17.78
C ALA A 70 2.71 -2.51 16.43
N VAL A 71 3.84 -2.38 15.75
CA VAL A 71 3.94 -1.78 14.41
C VAL A 71 3.83 -2.81 13.28
N ILE A 72 3.70 -4.08 13.64
CA ILE A 72 3.50 -5.24 12.74
C ILE A 72 2.51 -6.21 13.38
N GLY A 73 2.02 -7.17 12.59
CA GLY A 73 1.08 -8.19 13.07
C GLY A 73 -0.37 -7.95 12.63
N LEU A 74 -0.64 -6.90 11.86
CA LEU A 74 -1.97 -6.67 11.30
C LEU A 74 -2.33 -7.78 10.33
N GLN A 75 -3.53 -8.30 10.47
CA GLN A 75 -4.16 -9.23 9.53
C GLN A 75 -5.25 -8.51 8.73
N MET A 76 -5.15 -8.56 7.42
CA MET A 76 -6.09 -7.95 6.48
C MET A 76 -6.76 -9.04 5.68
N LYS A 77 -8.07 -9.20 5.83
CA LYS A 77 -8.82 -10.28 5.20
C LYS A 77 -9.61 -9.78 4.01
N TYR A 78 -9.46 -10.45 2.88
CA TYR A 78 -10.23 -10.22 1.68
C TYR A 78 -11.55 -10.97 1.69
N LYS A 79 -12.52 -10.51 0.89
CA LYS A 79 -13.85 -11.13 0.78
C LYS A 79 -13.79 -12.60 0.33
N ASN A 80 -12.79 -12.97 -0.45
CA ASN A 80 -12.57 -14.36 -0.91
C ASN A 80 -11.91 -15.26 0.13
N GLY A 81 -11.64 -14.75 1.35
CA GLY A 81 -11.05 -15.49 2.46
C GLY A 81 -9.53 -15.46 2.53
N VAL A 82 -8.85 -14.89 1.53
CA VAL A 82 -7.39 -14.69 1.60
C VAL A 82 -7.06 -13.72 2.73
N VAL A 83 -6.00 -14.03 3.48
CA VAL A 83 -5.50 -13.16 4.55
C VAL A 83 -4.11 -12.65 4.18
N LEU A 84 -3.96 -11.34 4.14
CA LEU A 84 -2.69 -10.64 3.99
C LEU A 84 -2.18 -10.27 5.39
N ASN A 85 -1.03 -10.80 5.76
CA ASN A 85 -0.40 -10.53 7.05
C ASN A 85 0.72 -9.51 6.89
N HIS A 86 0.65 -8.41 7.62
CA HIS A 86 1.77 -7.49 7.79
C HIS A 86 2.68 -8.02 8.90
N SER A 87 3.65 -8.85 8.54
CA SER A 87 4.50 -9.58 9.49
C SER A 87 5.91 -9.75 8.95
N HIS A 88 6.86 -9.97 9.85
CA HIS A 88 8.18 -10.43 9.44
C HIS A 88 8.13 -11.92 9.08
N TRP A 89 8.91 -12.29 8.06
CA TRP A 89 9.21 -13.67 7.71
C TRP A 89 10.67 -13.75 7.24
N GLY A 90 11.40 -14.76 7.69
CA GLY A 90 12.84 -14.85 7.43
C GLY A 90 13.67 -13.74 8.09
N ASN A 91 14.93 -13.61 7.68
CA ASN A 91 15.90 -12.72 8.31
C ASN A 91 15.96 -11.30 7.72
N LYS A 92 15.38 -11.06 6.54
CA LYS A 92 15.29 -9.76 5.86
C LYS A 92 14.03 -9.74 5.04
N CYS A 93 13.12 -8.83 5.36
CA CYS A 93 11.74 -8.91 4.96
C CYS A 93 11.27 -7.73 4.10
N GLU A 94 12.03 -7.38 3.08
CA GLU A 94 11.55 -6.47 2.04
C GLU A 94 11.02 -7.29 0.87
N GLY A 95 9.79 -7.80 1.00
CA GLY A 95 9.20 -8.65 -0.03
C GLY A 95 7.81 -9.12 0.33
N VAL A 96 7.25 -9.97 -0.52
CA VAL A 96 5.94 -10.61 -0.34
C VAL A 96 6.10 -12.12 -0.40
N GLN A 97 5.47 -12.82 0.53
CA GLN A 97 5.40 -14.28 0.52
C GLN A 97 3.94 -14.72 0.25
N PHE A 98 3.74 -15.49 -0.79
CA PHE A 98 2.48 -16.12 -1.12
C PHE A 98 2.51 -17.57 -0.64
N ILE A 99 1.56 -17.96 0.20
CA ILE A 99 1.43 -19.31 0.73
C ILE A 99 0.17 -19.92 0.12
N GLY A 100 0.36 -20.92 -0.72
CA GLY A 100 -0.71 -21.63 -1.42
C GLY A 100 -0.74 -23.11 -1.09
N THR A 101 -1.72 -23.81 -1.63
CA THR A 101 -1.89 -25.26 -1.41
C THR A 101 -0.82 -26.13 -2.08
N LYS A 102 -0.09 -25.60 -3.05
CA LYS A 102 0.98 -26.30 -3.78
C LYS A 102 2.39 -25.93 -3.32
N GLY A 103 2.51 -24.97 -2.40
CA GLY A 103 3.78 -24.47 -1.92
C GLY A 103 3.75 -22.98 -1.66
N LYS A 104 4.92 -22.36 -1.60
CA LYS A 104 5.06 -20.92 -1.37
C LYS A 104 5.93 -20.26 -2.44
N ILE A 105 5.64 -19.00 -2.72
CA ILE A 105 6.42 -18.12 -3.59
C ILE A 105 6.86 -16.93 -2.76
N GLU A 106 8.09 -16.51 -2.91
CA GLU A 106 8.67 -15.32 -2.30
C GLU A 106 9.21 -14.41 -3.38
N VAL A 107 8.79 -13.15 -3.36
CA VAL A 107 9.17 -12.13 -4.34
C VAL A 107 9.65 -10.86 -3.64
N SER A 108 10.77 -10.34 -4.11
CA SER A 108 11.30 -9.02 -3.75
C SER A 108 11.90 -8.37 -4.99
N ARG A 109 12.54 -7.22 -4.83
CA ARG A 109 13.30 -6.59 -5.92
C ARG A 109 14.52 -7.42 -6.35
N ASP A 110 15.07 -8.23 -5.44
CA ASP A 110 16.34 -8.93 -5.63
C ASP A 110 16.16 -10.41 -5.98
N TYR A 111 14.98 -10.97 -5.74
CA TYR A 111 14.76 -12.39 -5.94
C TYR A 111 13.31 -12.76 -6.21
N LEU A 112 13.16 -13.86 -6.93
CA LEU A 112 11.93 -14.63 -7.07
C LEU A 112 12.30 -16.10 -6.81
N ARG A 113 11.69 -16.72 -5.81
CA ARG A 113 11.95 -18.11 -5.45
C ARG A 113 10.69 -18.79 -4.92
N SER A 114 10.68 -20.12 -4.95
CA SER A 114 9.57 -20.92 -4.44
C SER A 114 10.04 -22.17 -3.71
N ASP A 115 9.13 -22.74 -2.95
CA ASP A 115 9.28 -24.04 -2.31
C ASP A 115 7.98 -24.82 -2.53
N PRO A 116 8.01 -25.90 -3.34
CA PRO A 116 9.18 -26.42 -4.08
C PRO A 116 9.66 -25.48 -5.21
N ALA A 117 10.95 -25.56 -5.55
CA ALA A 117 11.61 -24.67 -6.53
C ALA A 117 10.93 -24.71 -7.92
N GLN A 118 10.40 -25.84 -8.30
CA GLN A 118 9.74 -26.07 -9.59
C GLN A 118 8.57 -25.11 -9.88
N ILE A 119 7.98 -24.49 -8.86
CA ILE A 119 6.84 -23.56 -9.06
C ILE A 119 7.27 -22.36 -9.91
N VAL A 120 8.41 -21.74 -9.61
CA VAL A 120 8.93 -20.59 -10.38
C VAL A 120 9.78 -20.99 -11.59
N GLU A 121 10.23 -22.23 -11.64
CA GLU A 121 10.98 -22.78 -12.78
C GLU A 121 10.06 -23.24 -13.92
N THR A 122 8.76 -23.43 -13.62
CA THR A 122 7.79 -23.86 -14.63
C THR A 122 7.59 -22.75 -15.65
N GLU A 123 7.79 -23.08 -16.92
CA GLU A 123 7.55 -22.16 -18.04
C GLU A 123 6.08 -21.74 -18.10
N ILE A 124 5.84 -20.44 -18.18
CA ILE A 124 4.52 -19.87 -18.38
C ILE A 124 4.19 -19.97 -19.88
N LYS A 125 3.21 -20.79 -20.22
CA LYS A 125 2.81 -21.03 -21.62
C LYS A 125 2.01 -19.82 -22.15
N PRO A 126 1.99 -19.60 -23.50
CA PRO A 126 1.19 -18.53 -24.10
C PRO A 126 -0.31 -18.56 -23.74
N THR A 127 -0.83 -19.74 -23.41
CA THR A 127 -2.23 -19.94 -22.99
C THR A 127 -2.50 -19.64 -21.51
N ASP A 128 -1.45 -19.48 -20.70
CA ASP A 128 -1.58 -19.20 -19.29
C ASP A 128 -1.92 -17.71 -19.06
N LYS A 129 -2.30 -17.38 -17.83
CA LYS A 129 -2.56 -16.00 -17.46
C LYS A 129 -1.25 -15.23 -17.43
N HIS A 130 -1.15 -14.18 -18.22
CA HIS A 130 -0.04 -13.23 -18.22
C HIS A 130 -0.45 -11.94 -17.55
N LEU A 131 0.49 -11.34 -16.82
CA LEU A 131 0.33 -9.99 -16.30
C LEU A 131 0.57 -8.96 -17.42
N TYR A 132 0.04 -7.75 -17.25
CA TYR A 132 0.36 -6.63 -18.12
C TYR A 132 1.88 -6.41 -18.12
N LYS A 133 2.49 -6.41 -19.31
CA LYS A 133 3.93 -6.22 -19.47
C LYS A 133 4.23 -4.76 -19.83
N SER A 134 5.01 -4.08 -18.99
CA SER A 134 5.57 -2.77 -19.30
C SER A 134 7.07 -2.79 -18.97
N GLU A 135 7.90 -2.49 -19.94
CA GLU A 135 9.36 -2.38 -19.78
C GLU A 135 9.80 -0.95 -19.46
N ASN A 136 8.92 0.02 -19.74
CA ASN A 136 9.16 1.43 -19.49
C ASN A 136 7.83 2.10 -19.13
N HIS A 137 7.62 2.36 -17.85
CA HIS A 137 6.37 2.93 -17.35
C HIS A 137 6.12 4.38 -17.83
N TYR A 138 7.15 5.16 -18.17
CA TYR A 138 6.97 6.48 -18.77
C TYR A 138 6.41 6.38 -20.19
N GLN A 139 6.97 5.46 -20.99
CA GLN A 139 6.48 5.25 -22.35
C GLN A 139 5.07 4.66 -22.34
N ASP A 140 4.82 3.70 -21.44
CA ASP A 140 3.50 3.10 -21.24
C ASP A 140 2.45 4.17 -20.91
N TRP A 141 2.76 5.10 -20.01
CA TRP A 141 1.88 6.21 -19.67
C TRP A 141 1.60 7.14 -20.88
N ILE A 142 2.64 7.51 -21.63
CA ILE A 142 2.50 8.33 -22.84
C ILE A 142 1.65 7.60 -23.89
N ASP A 143 1.87 6.31 -24.08
CA ASP A 143 1.09 5.51 -25.03
C ASP A 143 -0.36 5.35 -24.59
N ALA A 144 -0.60 5.17 -23.31
CA ALA A 144 -1.96 5.12 -22.76
C ALA A 144 -2.73 6.43 -22.98
N ILE A 145 -2.07 7.60 -22.82
CA ILE A 145 -2.67 8.91 -23.13
C ILE A 145 -3.06 8.98 -24.62
N LYS A 146 -2.15 8.59 -25.52
CA LYS A 146 -2.40 8.62 -26.98
C LYS A 146 -3.49 7.67 -27.42
N LYS A 147 -3.50 6.45 -26.85
CA LYS A 147 -4.44 5.37 -27.20
C LYS A 147 -5.75 5.44 -26.42
N ARG A 148 -5.85 6.32 -25.40
CA ARG A 148 -6.98 6.39 -24.46
C ARG A 148 -7.26 5.05 -23.76
N THR A 149 -6.18 4.39 -23.34
CA THR A 149 -6.22 3.13 -22.58
C THR A 149 -5.71 3.35 -21.17
N ARG A 150 -5.86 2.35 -20.29
CA ARG A 150 -5.27 2.37 -18.94
C ARG A 150 -3.78 2.02 -19.02
N PRO A 151 -2.88 2.78 -18.36
CA PRO A 151 -1.48 2.40 -18.19
C PRO A 151 -1.34 1.29 -17.13
N ILE A 152 -0.17 0.66 -17.03
CA ILE A 152 0.10 -0.35 -16.00
C ILE A 152 -0.08 0.20 -14.58
N SER A 153 0.31 1.46 -14.36
CA SER A 153 0.12 2.17 -13.08
C SER A 153 -1.11 3.09 -13.18
N ASP A 154 -2.27 2.48 -13.35
CA ASP A 154 -3.54 3.20 -13.38
C ASP A 154 -3.83 3.87 -12.03
N VAL A 155 -4.52 5.01 -12.07
CA VAL A 155 -4.83 5.80 -10.85
C VAL A 155 -5.70 5.01 -9.86
N GLU A 156 -6.60 4.16 -10.33
CA GLU A 156 -7.43 3.30 -9.47
C GLU A 156 -6.56 2.28 -8.72
N THR A 157 -5.61 1.62 -9.40
CA THR A 157 -4.65 0.70 -8.77
C THR A 157 -3.86 1.41 -7.67
N GLY A 158 -3.31 2.58 -7.97
CA GLY A 158 -2.59 3.40 -6.99
C GLY A 158 -3.45 3.81 -5.81
N HIS A 159 -4.70 4.22 -6.06
CA HIS A 159 -5.67 4.57 -5.03
C HIS A 159 -5.99 3.40 -4.11
N ARG A 160 -6.21 2.19 -4.64
CA ARG A 160 -6.52 0.99 -3.83
C ARG A 160 -5.36 0.60 -2.93
N THR A 161 -4.15 0.61 -3.45
CA THR A 161 -2.95 0.34 -2.65
C THR A 161 -2.74 1.40 -1.57
N ALA A 162 -2.87 2.69 -1.90
CA ALA A 162 -2.76 3.77 -0.93
C ALA A 162 -3.86 3.69 0.15
N SER A 163 -5.09 3.36 -0.23
CA SER A 163 -6.21 3.17 0.69
C SER A 163 -5.93 2.04 1.67
N LEU A 164 -5.45 0.88 1.18
CA LEU A 164 -5.07 -0.24 2.05
C LEU A 164 -4.06 0.19 3.11
N CYS A 165 -3.00 0.91 2.71
CA CYS A 165 -1.97 1.39 3.63
C CYS A 165 -2.52 2.35 4.68
N ASN A 166 -3.36 3.30 4.27
CA ASN A 166 -3.94 4.28 5.18
C ASN A 166 -4.93 3.63 6.17
N ILE A 167 -5.77 2.70 5.71
CA ILE A 167 -6.71 1.95 6.56
C ILE A 167 -5.94 1.07 7.54
N ALA A 168 -4.84 0.45 7.11
CA ALA A 168 -3.96 -0.32 7.98
C ALA A 168 -3.38 0.55 9.11
N ASN A 169 -2.95 1.78 8.82
CA ASN A 169 -2.51 2.74 9.83
C ASN A 169 -3.64 3.09 10.82
N ILE A 170 -4.87 3.30 10.33
CA ILE A 170 -6.04 3.55 11.20
C ILE A 170 -6.32 2.35 12.12
N ALA A 171 -6.20 1.12 11.60
CA ALA A 171 -6.38 -0.08 12.40
C ALA A 171 -5.32 -0.22 13.50
N TYR A 172 -4.05 0.07 13.18
CA TYR A 172 -2.97 0.11 14.17
C TYR A 172 -3.20 1.19 15.23
N GLU A 173 -3.72 2.34 14.86
CA GLU A 173 -3.97 3.43 15.80
C GLU A 173 -5.15 3.14 16.73
N LEU A 174 -6.23 2.60 16.20
CA LEU A 174 -7.43 2.27 16.97
C LEU A 174 -7.30 0.98 17.79
N GLN A 175 -6.32 0.12 17.48
CA GLN A 175 -6.03 -1.13 18.20
C GLN A 175 -7.25 -2.03 18.40
N ARG A 176 -8.15 -2.07 17.41
CA ARG A 176 -9.33 -2.92 17.40
C ARG A 176 -9.72 -3.34 16.01
N PRO A 177 -10.44 -4.47 15.84
CA PRO A 177 -10.90 -4.92 14.53
C PRO A 177 -11.78 -3.87 13.85
N LEU A 178 -11.55 -3.68 12.54
CA LEU A 178 -12.31 -2.76 11.69
C LEU A 178 -12.89 -3.53 10.50
N LYS A 179 -14.12 -3.19 10.12
CA LYS A 179 -14.77 -3.67 8.90
C LYS A 179 -14.81 -2.55 7.87
N TRP A 180 -14.39 -2.85 6.67
CA TRP A 180 -14.27 -1.89 5.57
C TRP A 180 -15.12 -2.30 4.37
N ASP A 181 -15.81 -1.35 3.77
CA ASP A 181 -16.46 -1.52 2.48
C ASP A 181 -15.59 -0.86 1.40
N PRO A 182 -14.87 -1.63 0.57
CA PRO A 182 -13.98 -1.06 -0.44
C PRO A 182 -14.72 -0.38 -1.60
N LYS A 183 -16.02 -0.63 -1.77
CA LYS A 183 -16.83 0.02 -2.79
C LYS A 183 -17.37 1.37 -2.32
N LEU A 184 -17.81 1.45 -1.07
CA LEU A 184 -18.31 2.69 -0.47
C LEU A 184 -17.19 3.53 0.15
N GLU A 185 -16.00 2.96 0.29
CA GLU A 185 -14.82 3.55 0.94
C GLU A 185 -15.14 4.09 2.34
N LYS A 186 -15.78 3.23 3.15
CA LYS A 186 -16.21 3.55 4.51
C LYS A 186 -16.03 2.37 5.45
N PHE A 187 -15.73 2.68 6.69
CA PHE A 187 -15.83 1.70 7.77
C PHE A 187 -17.29 1.41 8.09
N ILE A 188 -17.63 0.13 8.17
CA ILE A 188 -18.99 -0.35 8.41
C ILE A 188 -19.33 -0.21 9.89
N GLY A 189 -20.33 0.62 10.22
CA GLY A 189 -20.82 0.78 11.59
C GLY A 189 -19.85 1.48 12.53
N ASP A 190 -18.85 2.21 12.04
CA ASP A 190 -17.79 2.80 12.84
C ASP A 190 -17.57 4.28 12.50
N ALA A 191 -18.32 5.14 13.16
CA ALA A 191 -18.23 6.59 12.96
C ALA A 191 -16.87 7.16 13.35
N ALA A 192 -16.25 6.66 14.42
CA ALA A 192 -14.94 7.14 14.88
C ALA A 192 -13.85 6.81 13.86
N ALA A 193 -13.83 5.59 13.33
CA ALA A 193 -12.89 5.22 12.27
C ALA A 193 -13.13 6.05 10.99
N ASN A 194 -14.40 6.30 10.62
CA ASN A 194 -14.73 7.12 9.46
C ASN A 194 -14.25 8.57 9.59
N MET A 195 -14.23 9.14 10.78
CA MET A 195 -13.66 10.48 11.01
C MET A 195 -12.15 10.53 10.77
N MET A 196 -11.46 9.40 10.80
CA MET A 196 -10.01 9.32 10.54
C MET A 196 -9.65 9.24 9.07
N LEU A 197 -10.64 9.05 8.16
CA LEU A 197 -10.42 9.01 6.71
C LEU A 197 -10.02 10.37 6.12
N SER A 198 -10.27 11.44 6.84
CA SER A 198 -9.89 12.80 6.43
C SER A 198 -9.22 13.54 7.57
N ARG A 199 -8.51 14.61 7.22
CA ARG A 199 -7.88 15.50 8.17
C ARG A 199 -8.35 16.93 7.92
N ALA A 200 -8.44 17.72 8.99
CA ALA A 200 -8.70 19.14 8.84
C ALA A 200 -7.55 19.82 8.10
N TYR A 201 -7.88 20.61 7.10
CA TYR A 201 -6.90 21.42 6.38
C TYR A 201 -6.66 22.73 7.09
N ARG A 202 -5.44 23.22 7.05
CA ARG A 202 -5.04 24.52 7.61
C ARG A 202 -5.42 25.66 6.66
N GLY A 203 -6.19 26.64 7.17
CA GLY A 203 -6.49 27.89 6.46
C GLY A 203 -7.19 27.66 5.13
N LYS A 204 -6.62 28.20 4.07
CA LYS A 204 -7.20 28.18 2.70
C LYS A 204 -6.90 26.92 1.90
N TRP A 205 -6.20 25.94 2.49
CA TRP A 205 -5.92 24.68 1.82
C TRP A 205 -7.20 23.84 1.78
N ASN A 206 -7.90 23.87 0.66
CA ASN A 206 -9.09 23.06 0.43
C ASN A 206 -9.01 22.49 -0.99
N PHE A 207 -9.07 21.17 -1.10
CA PHE A 207 -9.03 20.51 -2.43
C PHE A 207 -10.28 20.77 -3.28
N LEU A 208 -11.34 21.25 -2.67
CA LEU A 208 -12.56 21.59 -3.41
C LEU A 208 -12.52 22.97 -4.08
N ASP A 209 -11.44 23.73 -3.85
CA ASP A 209 -11.25 25.09 -4.40
C ASP A 209 -10.30 25.10 -5.62
N PHE A 210 -10.00 23.91 -6.22
CA PHE A 210 -9.17 23.77 -7.41
C PHE A 210 -9.96 23.22 -8.59
#